data_41a9f90dc1048cdd61875cfabb6dafdb
#
_entry.id   41a9f90dc1048cdd61875cfabb6dafdb
#
_cell.length_a   1.000
_cell.length_b   1.000
_cell.length_c   1.000
_cell.angle_alpha   90.00
_cell.angle_beta   90.00
_cell.angle_gamma   90.00
#
_symmetry.space_group_name_H-M   'P 1'
#
loop_
_entity.id
_entity.type
_entity.pdbx_description
1 polymer ?
#
loop_
_entity_poly.entity_id
_entity_poly.type
_entity_poly.pdbx_seq_one_letter_code
_entity_poly.pdbx_strand_id
1 'polypeptide(L)'
;MLTTEFRLIAFFVLTSASHCAGAEEPNQEQVCAQVFCRAPTTFTLRLDEGTAMDFEVEGIPIAFERDVNLFPGETVKLSVTIEDGEIKSLNYDPETDDVTEAISVRFSQNDDEPYGMMLVVKNSLKRHLRYKAFMAVPDQDGFIYTSSCPVGPDMSAFESWPHPISHIILTNIHFVDVAQDGGSAELTCE
;
A
#
# COMPACT_ATOMS: atom_id res chain seq x y z
N MET A 1 -29.50 11.45 11.74
CA MET A 1 -28.56 10.99 10.73
C MET A 1 -27.75 12.22 10.31
N LEU A 2 -26.59 12.44 10.89
CA LEU A 2 -25.67 13.48 10.43
C LEU A 2 -24.66 12.78 9.53
N THR A 3 -24.76 13.04 8.24
CA THR A 3 -23.73 12.67 7.27
C THR A 3 -22.62 13.69 7.37
N THR A 4 -21.52 13.34 8.01
CA THR A 4 -20.31 14.16 7.98
C THR A 4 -19.49 13.72 6.78
N GLU A 5 -19.51 14.54 5.72
CA GLU A 5 -18.65 14.31 4.57
C GLU A 5 -17.20 14.66 4.93
N PHE A 6 -16.37 13.65 5.10
CA PHE A 6 -14.92 13.83 5.23
C PHE A 6 -14.27 13.66 3.86
N ARG A 7 -13.77 14.75 3.28
CA ARG A 7 -12.87 14.69 2.12
C ARG A 7 -11.48 14.36 2.61
N LEU A 8 -11.05 13.13 2.37
CA LEU A 8 -9.68 12.69 2.63
C LEU A 8 -8.75 13.33 1.59
N ILE A 9 -8.10 14.43 1.95
CA ILE A 9 -7.01 15.00 1.15
C ILE A 9 -5.77 14.21 1.54
N ALA A 10 -5.36 13.28 0.67
CA ALA A 10 -4.11 12.55 0.85
C ALA A 10 -2.93 13.51 0.72
N PHE A 11 -2.33 13.89 1.86
CA PHE A 11 -1.06 14.58 1.88
C PHE A 11 0.07 13.56 1.63
N PHE A 12 0.70 13.68 0.48
CA PHE A 12 1.99 13.03 0.24
C PHE A 12 3.05 13.67 1.13
N VAL A 13 3.48 12.99 2.16
CA VAL A 13 4.65 13.40 2.94
C VAL A 13 5.87 12.67 2.37
N LEU A 14 6.49 13.28 1.34
CA LEU A 14 7.84 12.91 0.92
C LEU A 14 8.83 13.78 1.69
N THR A 15 9.38 13.25 2.76
CA THR A 15 10.53 13.86 3.44
C THR A 15 11.83 13.33 2.85
N SER A 16 12.34 13.99 1.81
CA SER A 16 13.76 13.89 1.44
C SER A 16 14.37 15.26 1.57
N ALA A 17 15.12 15.48 2.63
CA ALA A 17 15.98 16.64 2.77
C ALA A 17 17.19 16.47 1.85
N SER A 18 17.12 17.06 0.66
CA SER A 18 18.28 17.35 -0.17
C SER A 18 18.03 18.66 -0.88
N HIS A 19 18.74 19.70 -0.49
CA HIS A 19 18.78 20.99 -1.15
C HIS A 19 19.47 20.84 -2.51
N CYS A 20 18.67 20.72 -3.57
CA CYS A 20 19.05 21.07 -4.94
C CYS A 20 17.86 21.71 -5.63
N ALA A 21 18.10 22.82 -6.30
CA ALA A 21 17.21 23.68 -7.06
C ALA A 21 15.84 23.10 -7.45
N GLY A 22 14.78 23.59 -6.88
CA GLY A 22 13.44 23.87 -7.45
C GLY A 22 12.81 22.85 -8.40
N ALA A 23 12.81 21.57 -8.08
CA ALA A 23 11.83 20.67 -8.69
C ALA A 23 10.56 20.74 -7.81
N GLU A 24 9.51 21.36 -8.29
CA GLU A 24 8.17 21.26 -7.67
C GLU A 24 7.79 19.77 -7.64
N GLU A 25 7.32 19.31 -6.48
CA GLU A 25 6.75 17.97 -6.39
C GLU A 25 5.59 17.85 -7.39
N PRO A 26 5.50 16.75 -8.17
CA PRO A 26 4.45 16.60 -9.15
C PRO A 26 3.08 16.63 -8.45
N ASN A 27 2.17 17.44 -8.97
CA ASN A 27 0.80 17.45 -8.47
C ASN A 27 0.06 16.17 -8.90
N GLN A 28 -1.08 15.90 -8.25
CA GLN A 28 -1.88 14.69 -8.48
C GLN A 28 -2.25 14.49 -9.97
N GLU A 29 -2.59 15.54 -10.69
CA GLU A 29 -2.93 15.47 -12.11
C GLU A 29 -1.73 15.04 -12.97
N GLN A 30 -0.53 15.53 -12.66
CA GLN A 30 0.70 15.15 -13.33
C GLN A 30 1.07 13.69 -13.06
N VAL A 31 0.82 13.20 -11.86
CA VAL A 31 1.02 11.78 -11.51
C VAL A 31 0.02 10.91 -12.26
N CYS A 32 -1.26 11.25 -12.23
CA CYS A 32 -2.31 10.49 -12.90
C CYS A 32 -2.25 10.53 -14.44
N ALA A 33 -1.48 11.45 -15.01
CA ALA A 33 -1.16 11.43 -16.44
C ALA A 33 -0.11 10.35 -16.81
N GLN A 34 0.61 9.80 -15.83
CA GLN A 34 1.70 8.83 -16.04
C GLN A 34 1.36 7.43 -15.56
N VAL A 35 0.49 7.30 -14.56
CA VAL A 35 0.12 6.03 -13.94
C VAL A 35 -1.39 5.91 -13.79
N PHE A 36 -1.86 4.68 -13.55
CA PHE A 36 -3.27 4.43 -13.32
C PHE A 36 -3.71 5.00 -11.96
N CYS A 37 -4.65 5.93 -12.01
CA CYS A 37 -5.32 6.48 -10.82
C CYS A 37 -6.75 5.97 -10.74
N ARG A 38 -7.26 5.88 -9.51
CA ARG A 38 -8.65 5.47 -9.26
C ARG A 38 -9.62 6.49 -9.83
N ALA A 39 -10.63 5.98 -10.53
CA ALA A 39 -11.85 6.75 -10.77
C ALA A 39 -12.56 7.03 -9.43
N PRO A 40 -13.46 8.03 -9.38
CA PRO A 40 -14.27 8.28 -8.19
C PRO A 40 -14.95 7.00 -7.73
N THR A 41 -14.69 6.61 -6.50
CA THR A 41 -15.26 5.41 -5.88
C THR A 41 -15.54 5.66 -4.40
N THR A 42 -16.48 4.92 -3.84
CA THR A 42 -16.81 4.96 -2.42
C THR A 42 -16.61 3.59 -1.81
N PHE A 43 -16.19 3.57 -0.55
CA PHE A 43 -16.19 2.35 0.26
C PHE A 43 -16.73 2.67 1.66
N THR A 44 -17.34 1.68 2.29
CA THR A 44 -17.84 1.76 3.66
C THR A 44 -16.91 1.01 4.59
N LEU A 45 -16.48 1.67 5.66
CA LEU A 45 -15.66 1.08 6.71
C LEU A 45 -16.52 0.93 7.97
N ARG A 46 -16.60 -0.28 8.52
CA ARG A 46 -17.25 -0.54 9.81
C ARG A 46 -16.32 -0.15 10.94
N LEU A 47 -16.79 0.64 11.88
CA LEU A 47 -16.00 1.12 13.02
C LEU A 47 -16.28 0.28 14.27
N ASP A 48 -17.56 0.02 14.54
CA ASP A 48 -18.06 -0.82 15.62
C ASP A 48 -19.44 -1.40 15.29
N GLU A 49 -20.08 -2.10 16.24
CA GLU A 49 -21.44 -2.62 16.08
C GLU A 49 -22.43 -1.48 15.85
N GLY A 50 -22.91 -1.35 14.62
CA GLY A 50 -23.89 -0.34 14.22
C GLY A 50 -23.33 0.99 13.75
N THR A 51 -22.00 1.19 13.76
CA THR A 51 -21.36 2.40 13.26
C THR A 51 -20.51 2.08 12.04
N ALA A 52 -20.78 2.79 10.95
CA ALA A 52 -19.98 2.72 9.73
C ALA A 52 -19.73 4.13 9.17
N MET A 53 -18.66 4.29 8.44
CA MET A 53 -18.26 5.54 7.80
C MET A 53 -18.03 5.30 6.31
N ASP A 54 -18.59 6.18 5.47
CA ASP A 54 -18.37 6.16 4.04
C ASP A 54 -17.20 7.09 3.69
N PHE A 55 -16.34 6.60 2.80
CA PHE A 55 -15.19 7.34 2.28
C PHE A 55 -15.30 7.47 0.77
N GLU A 56 -15.02 8.68 0.27
CA GLU A 56 -14.87 8.94 -1.15
C GLU A 56 -13.38 9.02 -1.51
N VAL A 57 -13.00 8.32 -2.56
CA VAL A 57 -11.61 8.28 -3.06
C VAL A 57 -11.62 8.58 -4.54
N GLU A 58 -10.82 9.56 -4.97
CA GLU A 58 -10.68 9.96 -6.36
C GLU A 58 -9.24 10.34 -6.66
N GLY A 59 -8.75 9.92 -7.84
CA GLY A 59 -7.47 10.37 -8.38
C GLY A 59 -6.24 9.91 -7.60
N ILE A 60 -6.37 8.98 -6.66
CA ILE A 60 -5.22 8.42 -5.95
C ILE A 60 -4.62 7.29 -6.80
N PRO A 61 -3.30 7.34 -7.12
CA PRO A 61 -2.65 6.26 -7.85
C PRO A 61 -2.71 4.96 -7.07
N ILE A 62 -2.90 3.83 -7.76
CA ILE A 62 -2.80 2.50 -7.16
C ILE A 62 -1.33 2.21 -6.84
N ALA A 63 -0.45 2.44 -7.81
CA ALA A 63 0.99 2.33 -7.63
C ALA A 63 1.68 3.55 -8.25
N PHE A 64 2.73 4.03 -7.60
CA PHE A 64 3.61 5.08 -8.10
C PHE A 64 5.03 4.80 -7.64
N GLU A 65 5.96 4.70 -8.58
CA GLU A 65 7.34 4.26 -8.32
C GLU A 65 7.36 2.90 -7.58
N ARG A 66 7.74 2.88 -6.31
CA ARG A 66 7.81 1.70 -5.45
C ARG A 66 6.80 1.73 -4.29
N ASP A 67 5.78 2.55 -4.44
CA ASP A 67 4.74 2.74 -3.44
C ASP A 67 3.41 2.23 -3.96
N VAL A 68 2.60 1.67 -3.07
CA VAL A 68 1.28 1.11 -3.35
C VAL A 68 0.27 1.65 -2.36
N ASN A 69 -0.81 2.20 -2.86
CA ASN A 69 -1.93 2.68 -2.06
C ASN A 69 -3.08 1.67 -2.13
N LEU A 70 -3.67 1.32 -0.98
CA LEU A 70 -4.82 0.41 -0.91
C LEU A 70 -5.89 0.93 0.05
N PHE A 71 -7.13 0.72 -0.36
CA PHE A 71 -8.32 0.95 0.44
C PHE A 71 -9.02 -0.37 0.77
N PRO A 72 -9.85 -0.41 1.83
CA PRO A 72 -10.60 -1.62 2.21
C PRO A 72 -11.37 -2.23 1.04
N GLY A 73 -11.24 -3.53 0.87
CA GLY A 73 -11.89 -4.29 -0.20
C GLY A 73 -11.06 -4.44 -1.49
N GLU A 74 -9.92 -3.76 -1.60
CA GLU A 74 -9.11 -3.83 -2.81
C GLU A 74 -8.20 -5.06 -2.87
N THR A 75 -8.06 -5.56 -4.08
CA THR A 75 -7.03 -6.53 -4.46
C THR A 75 -6.35 -6.01 -5.72
N VAL A 76 -5.05 -5.82 -5.66
CA VAL A 76 -4.25 -5.33 -6.79
C VAL A 76 -3.14 -6.31 -7.13
N LYS A 77 -2.83 -6.40 -8.41
CA LYS A 77 -1.77 -7.23 -8.96
C LYS A 77 -0.83 -6.30 -9.74
N LEU A 78 0.42 -6.29 -9.37
CA LEU A 78 1.40 -5.33 -9.82
C LEU A 78 2.51 -6.05 -10.60
N SER A 79 2.75 -5.63 -11.82
CA SER A 79 3.97 -6.01 -12.53
C SER A 79 5.15 -5.21 -11.97
N VAL A 80 6.34 -5.80 -12.03
CA VAL A 80 7.55 -5.23 -11.45
C VAL A 80 8.56 -4.94 -12.55
N THR A 81 8.98 -3.69 -12.66
CA THR A 81 10.12 -3.33 -13.51
C THR A 81 11.41 -3.46 -12.71
N ILE A 82 12.32 -4.29 -13.18
CA ILE A 82 13.63 -4.53 -12.56
C ILE A 82 14.71 -3.98 -13.46
N GLU A 83 15.57 -3.11 -12.91
CA GLU A 83 16.75 -2.56 -13.56
C GLU A 83 17.96 -2.74 -12.64
N ASP A 84 19.08 -3.19 -13.18
CA ASP A 84 20.32 -3.45 -12.44
C ASP A 84 20.13 -4.38 -11.21
N GLY A 85 19.17 -5.28 -11.29
CA GLY A 85 18.84 -6.22 -10.21
C GLY A 85 17.97 -5.63 -9.09
N GLU A 86 17.52 -4.39 -9.19
CA GLU A 86 16.69 -3.71 -8.19
C GLU A 86 15.30 -3.36 -8.75
N ILE A 87 14.31 -3.29 -7.87
CA ILE A 87 12.96 -2.84 -8.23
C ILE A 87 13.03 -1.34 -8.54
N LYS A 88 12.70 -1.00 -9.79
CA LYS A 88 12.65 0.38 -10.26
C LYS A 88 11.26 0.98 -10.08
N SER A 89 10.25 0.24 -10.51
CA SER A 89 8.85 0.67 -10.39
C SER A 89 7.90 -0.52 -10.31
N LEU A 90 6.73 -0.22 -9.78
CA LEU A 90 5.57 -1.09 -9.75
C LEU A 90 4.51 -0.51 -10.67
N ASN A 91 3.91 -1.35 -11.51
CA ASN A 91 2.92 -0.91 -12.47
C ASN A 91 1.63 -1.69 -12.27
N TYR A 92 0.52 -0.97 -12.20
CA TYR A 92 -0.82 -1.53 -12.16
C TYR A 92 -1.48 -1.36 -13.52
N ASP A 93 -1.97 -2.45 -14.06
CA ASP A 93 -2.77 -2.47 -15.28
C ASP A 93 -4.03 -3.31 -15.02
N PRO A 94 -5.21 -2.70 -14.99
CA PRO A 94 -6.46 -3.42 -14.72
C PRO A 94 -6.85 -4.40 -15.84
N GLU A 95 -6.29 -4.26 -17.02
CA GLU A 95 -6.58 -5.13 -18.18
C GLU A 95 -5.67 -6.37 -18.24
N THR A 96 -4.60 -6.39 -17.46
CA THR A 96 -3.61 -7.47 -17.47
C THR A 96 -3.81 -8.44 -16.31
N ASP A 97 -4.52 -9.55 -16.54
CA ASP A 97 -4.71 -10.62 -15.55
C ASP A 97 -3.52 -11.60 -15.44
N ASP A 98 -2.70 -11.70 -16.46
CA ASP A 98 -1.65 -12.73 -16.56
C ASP A 98 -0.24 -12.15 -16.39
N VAL A 99 0.06 -11.75 -15.15
CA VAL A 99 1.42 -11.32 -14.78
C VAL A 99 2.12 -12.48 -14.09
N THR A 100 3.12 -13.06 -14.73
CA THR A 100 3.89 -14.20 -14.20
C THR A 100 4.87 -13.81 -13.11
N GLU A 101 5.42 -12.59 -13.20
CA GLU A 101 6.27 -12.00 -12.16
C GLU A 101 5.54 -10.81 -11.55
N ALA A 102 4.86 -11.03 -10.43
CA ALA A 102 3.98 -10.06 -9.83
C ALA A 102 4.09 -10.02 -8.31
N ILE A 103 3.77 -8.84 -7.78
CA ILE A 103 3.41 -8.67 -6.38
C ILE A 103 1.88 -8.50 -6.35
N SER A 104 1.19 -9.34 -5.58
CA SER A 104 -0.24 -9.17 -5.36
C SER A 104 -0.48 -8.72 -3.94
N VAL A 105 -1.32 -7.69 -3.79
CA VAL A 105 -1.65 -7.13 -2.48
C VAL A 105 -3.16 -7.10 -2.33
N ARG A 106 -3.66 -7.63 -1.21
CA ARG A 106 -5.07 -7.55 -0.84
C ARG A 106 -5.21 -6.89 0.51
N PHE A 107 -6.10 -5.92 0.61
CA PHE A 107 -6.45 -5.25 1.84
C PHE A 107 -7.95 -5.37 2.08
N SER A 108 -8.36 -5.97 3.21
CA SER A 108 -9.76 -6.25 3.49
C SER A 108 -10.10 -6.03 4.96
N GLN A 109 -11.35 -5.65 5.22
CA GLN A 109 -11.91 -5.65 6.56
C GLN A 109 -12.54 -7.00 6.86
N ASN A 110 -12.41 -7.47 8.10
CA ASN A 110 -13.10 -8.67 8.58
C ASN A 110 -14.60 -8.39 8.72
N ASP A 111 -15.42 -9.40 8.46
CA ASP A 111 -16.88 -9.29 8.53
C ASP A 111 -17.40 -9.27 9.97
N ASP A 112 -16.66 -9.90 10.88
CA ASP A 112 -17.02 -10.04 12.30
C ASP A 112 -16.27 -9.04 13.17
N GLU A 113 -16.84 -8.69 14.31
CA GLU A 113 -16.13 -7.89 15.32
C GLU A 113 -14.82 -8.56 15.76
N PRO A 114 -13.80 -7.77 16.02
CA PRO A 114 -13.73 -6.29 16.15
C PRO A 114 -13.59 -5.51 14.85
N TYR A 115 -14.04 -6.02 13.71
CA TYR A 115 -13.92 -5.41 12.37
C TYR A 115 -12.49 -5.02 12.01
N GLY A 116 -11.56 -5.84 12.44
CA GLY A 116 -10.14 -5.66 12.17
C GLY A 116 -9.82 -5.73 10.69
N MET A 117 -8.61 -5.32 10.35
CA MET A 117 -8.13 -5.30 8.97
C MET A 117 -7.14 -6.44 8.74
N MET A 118 -7.09 -6.89 7.49
CA MET A 118 -6.10 -7.88 7.03
C MET A 118 -5.44 -7.39 5.74
N LEU A 119 -4.12 -7.40 5.74
CA LEU A 119 -3.28 -7.22 4.56
C LEU A 119 -2.64 -8.54 4.19
N VAL A 120 -2.72 -8.90 2.92
CA VAL A 120 -2.01 -10.06 2.36
C VAL A 120 -1.11 -9.56 1.25
N VAL A 121 0.20 -9.75 1.40
CA VAL A 121 1.20 -9.43 0.37
C VAL A 121 1.76 -10.73 -0.17
N LYS A 122 1.48 -11.05 -1.43
CA LYS A 122 2.01 -12.22 -2.11
C LYS A 122 3.16 -11.82 -3.02
N ASN A 123 4.30 -12.42 -2.82
CA ASN A 123 5.50 -12.26 -3.64
C ASN A 123 5.63 -13.45 -4.60
N SER A 124 5.38 -13.25 -5.89
CA SER A 124 5.62 -14.29 -6.92
C SER A 124 7.00 -14.16 -7.57
N LEU A 125 7.85 -13.26 -7.06
CA LEU A 125 9.23 -13.08 -7.53
C LEU A 125 10.17 -14.09 -6.86
N LYS A 126 11.40 -14.19 -7.36
CA LYS A 126 12.40 -15.18 -6.90
C LYS A 126 13.37 -14.64 -5.85
N ARG A 127 13.13 -13.42 -5.35
CA ARG A 127 13.92 -12.76 -4.31
C ARG A 127 13.01 -12.36 -3.16
N HIS A 128 13.57 -12.18 -1.96
CA HIS A 128 12.84 -11.65 -0.82
C HIS A 128 12.48 -10.19 -1.04
N LEU A 129 11.26 -9.82 -0.66
CA LEU A 129 10.77 -8.44 -0.67
C LEU A 129 10.75 -7.87 0.73
N ARG A 130 11.01 -6.59 0.83
CA ARG A 130 10.74 -5.77 2.00
C ARG A 130 9.96 -4.53 1.59
N TYR A 131 9.15 -4.02 2.50
CA TYR A 131 8.40 -2.77 2.37
C TYR A 131 8.23 -2.13 3.74
N LYS A 132 7.86 -0.86 3.77
CA LYS A 132 7.35 -0.18 4.96
C LYS A 132 5.85 0.00 4.80
N ALA A 133 5.09 -0.16 5.87
CA ALA A 133 3.66 0.03 5.87
C ALA A 133 3.25 1.23 6.74
N PHE A 134 2.40 2.08 6.19
CA PHE A 134 1.80 3.21 6.88
C PHE A 134 0.29 3.11 6.77
N MET A 135 -0.41 3.35 7.86
CA MET A 135 -1.87 3.24 7.93
C MET A 135 -2.51 4.56 8.36
N ALA A 136 -3.65 4.89 7.76
CA ALA A 136 -4.54 5.94 8.24
C ALA A 136 -5.69 5.28 9.02
N VAL A 137 -5.84 5.69 10.27
CA VAL A 137 -6.88 5.20 11.17
C VAL A 137 -7.95 6.27 11.29
N PRO A 138 -9.25 5.94 11.23
CA PRO A 138 -10.31 6.90 11.48
C PRO A 138 -10.09 7.64 12.81
N ASP A 139 -10.43 8.91 12.84
CA ASP A 139 -10.28 9.80 14.00
C ASP A 139 -8.83 10.10 14.46
N GLN A 140 -7.84 9.73 13.65
CA GLN A 140 -6.45 10.09 13.86
C GLN A 140 -5.89 10.87 12.66
N ASP A 141 -5.15 11.93 12.94
CA ASP A 141 -4.52 12.74 11.90
C ASP A 141 -3.25 12.05 11.38
N GLY A 142 -3.12 12.01 10.06
CA GLY A 142 -1.93 11.55 9.37
C GLY A 142 -1.78 10.04 9.27
N PHE A 143 -0.58 9.60 8.89
CA PHE A 143 -0.25 8.20 8.73
C PHE A 143 0.62 7.70 9.89
N ILE A 144 0.31 6.52 10.37
CA ILE A 144 1.02 5.84 11.45
C ILE A 144 1.85 4.71 10.84
N TYR A 145 3.14 4.68 11.15
CA TYR A 145 3.98 3.55 10.79
C TYR A 145 3.55 2.29 11.54
N THR A 146 3.49 1.17 10.83
CA THR A 146 3.24 -0.15 11.40
C THR A 146 4.33 -1.12 10.98
N SER A 147 4.62 -2.09 11.82
CA SER A 147 5.63 -3.11 11.52
C SER A 147 5.21 -3.95 10.32
N SER A 148 6.19 -4.37 9.54
CA SER A 148 6.00 -5.30 8.43
C SER A 148 7.10 -6.35 8.41
N CYS A 149 6.79 -7.51 7.84
CA CYS A 149 7.73 -8.62 7.71
C CYS A 149 8.18 -8.78 6.26
N PRO A 150 9.43 -9.18 6.01
CA PRO A 150 9.89 -9.55 4.68
C PRO A 150 9.09 -10.71 4.11
N VAL A 151 8.84 -10.69 2.81
CA VAL A 151 8.10 -11.74 2.09
C VAL A 151 9.06 -12.56 1.25
N GLY A 152 9.20 -13.83 1.57
CA GLY A 152 10.06 -14.76 0.83
C GLY A 152 9.60 -15.00 -0.61
N PRO A 153 10.48 -15.55 -1.46
CA PRO A 153 10.13 -15.96 -2.83
C PRO A 153 8.95 -16.93 -2.85
N ASP A 154 7.99 -16.71 -3.74
CA ASP A 154 6.77 -17.52 -3.90
C ASP A 154 5.93 -17.67 -2.60
N MET A 155 6.09 -16.73 -1.64
CA MET A 155 5.42 -16.75 -0.33
C MET A 155 4.42 -15.60 -0.19
N SER A 156 3.65 -15.66 0.89
CA SER A 156 2.75 -14.58 1.31
C SER A 156 3.03 -14.18 2.75
N ALA A 157 3.02 -12.88 3.02
CA ALA A 157 2.93 -12.32 4.36
C ALA A 157 1.47 -11.98 4.68
N PHE A 158 1.11 -12.13 5.94
CA PHE A 158 -0.21 -11.82 6.48
C PHE A 158 -0.02 -10.87 7.65
N GLU A 159 -0.61 -9.71 7.55
CA GLU A 159 -0.61 -8.70 8.60
C GLU A 159 -2.04 -8.42 9.02
N SER A 160 -2.27 -8.28 10.32
CA SER A 160 -3.62 -8.05 10.84
C SER A 160 -3.62 -7.02 11.96
N TRP A 161 -4.64 -6.19 11.97
CA TRP A 161 -4.86 -5.17 13.00
C TRP A 161 -6.26 -5.33 13.59
N PRO A 162 -6.42 -5.21 14.91
CA PRO A 162 -7.70 -5.41 15.58
C PRO A 162 -8.60 -4.16 15.53
N HIS A 163 -8.34 -3.23 14.63
CA HIS A 163 -9.08 -1.98 14.49
C HIS A 163 -9.26 -1.61 13.01
N PRO A 164 -10.27 -0.79 12.68
CA PRO A 164 -10.49 -0.30 11.33
C PRO A 164 -9.33 0.58 10.84
N ILE A 165 -8.98 0.44 9.57
CA ILE A 165 -7.97 1.26 8.87
C ILE A 165 -8.60 1.70 7.55
N SER A 166 -8.64 3.00 7.30
CA SER A 166 -9.26 3.57 6.10
C SER A 166 -8.35 3.56 4.87
N HIS A 167 -7.04 3.57 5.06
CA HIS A 167 -6.06 3.59 3.99
C HIS A 167 -4.76 2.96 4.47
N ILE A 168 -4.14 2.12 3.65
CA ILE A 168 -2.79 1.61 3.89
C ILE A 168 -1.88 1.94 2.70
N ILE A 169 -0.67 2.38 3.00
CA ILE A 169 0.36 2.65 2.00
C ILE A 169 1.53 1.73 2.27
N LEU A 170 1.91 0.94 1.27
CA LEU A 170 3.17 0.21 1.27
C LEU A 170 4.20 1.05 0.53
N THR A 171 5.31 1.38 1.16
CA THR A 171 6.33 2.24 0.57
C THR A 171 7.68 1.55 0.50
N ASN A 172 8.53 2.06 -0.38
CA ASN A 172 9.90 1.59 -0.52
C ASN A 172 10.00 0.07 -0.71
N ILE A 173 9.15 -0.47 -1.58
CA ILE A 173 9.19 -1.91 -1.90
C ILE A 173 10.49 -2.21 -2.64
N HIS A 174 11.31 -3.10 -2.09
CA HIS A 174 12.64 -3.42 -2.62
C HIS A 174 13.02 -4.87 -2.32
N PHE A 175 14.05 -5.35 -3.01
CA PHE A 175 14.64 -6.64 -2.70
C PHE A 175 15.58 -6.56 -1.50
N VAL A 176 15.62 -7.63 -0.73
CA VAL A 176 16.62 -7.85 0.30
C VAL A 176 17.39 -9.14 0.03
N ASP A 177 18.69 -9.10 0.23
CA ASP A 177 19.54 -10.25 0.09
C ASP A 177 19.64 -10.98 1.43
N VAL A 178 19.44 -12.28 1.39
CA VAL A 178 19.65 -13.16 2.55
C VAL A 178 21.08 -13.65 2.51
N ALA A 179 21.87 -13.31 3.50
CA ALA A 179 23.22 -13.83 3.63
C ALA A 179 23.20 -15.37 3.66
N GLN A 180 24.05 -16.03 2.87
CA GLN A 180 24.10 -17.49 2.73
C GLN A 180 24.49 -18.21 4.02
N ASP A 181 24.96 -17.51 5.02
CA ASP A 181 25.43 -18.01 6.32
C ASP A 181 24.35 -17.97 7.41
N GLY A 182 23.10 -17.68 7.06
CA GLY A 182 21.95 -17.74 7.97
C GLY A 182 21.90 -16.61 9.01
N GLY A 183 22.76 -15.63 8.91
CA GLY A 183 22.75 -14.43 9.74
C GLY A 183 21.83 -13.36 9.16
N SER A 184 20.54 -13.42 9.45
CA SER A 184 19.56 -12.58 8.75
C SER A 184 18.94 -11.51 9.63
N ALA A 185 19.68 -10.47 9.98
CA ALA A 185 19.08 -9.25 10.53
C ALA A 185 18.05 -8.61 9.56
N GLU A 186 18.20 -8.85 8.25
CA GLU A 186 17.31 -8.31 7.22
C GLU A 186 15.98 -9.06 7.04
N LEU A 187 15.82 -10.24 7.66
CA LEU A 187 14.56 -11.01 7.62
C LEU A 187 13.72 -10.84 8.89
N THR A 188 14.07 -9.95 9.79
CA THR A 188 13.24 -9.63 10.96
C THR A 188 12.13 -8.65 10.58
N CYS A 189 10.96 -8.80 11.21
CA CYS A 189 9.90 -7.81 11.12
C CYS A 189 10.34 -6.51 11.82
N GLU A 190 10.04 -5.37 11.24
CA GLU A 190 10.34 -4.03 11.78
C GLU A 190 9.08 -3.23 11.99
#